data_4fcfdcd759dc9fe4fe3027f59a6fde00
#
_entry.id   4fcfdcd759dc9fe4fe3027f59a6fde00
#
_cell.length_a   1.000
_cell.length_b   1.000
_cell.length_c   1.000
_cell.angle_alpha   90.00
_cell.angle_beta   90.00
_cell.angle_gamma   90.00
#
_symmetry.space_group_name_H-M   'P 1'
#
loop_
_entity.id
_entity.type
_entity.pdbx_description
1 polymer ?
#
loop_
_entity_poly.entity_id
_entity_poly.type
_entity_poly.pdbx_seq_one_letter_code
_entity_poly.pdbx_strand_id
1 'polypeptide(L)'
;MSENVLVDNSNCAAIFDFDGTLLDSLHVWDDIDEKSFAKRGIKVPDDFADSTATMTPREVADYVIARFGFTDSPEDLMQEWNDMANEAYSNQLLLRKGAKIYVDYLHKTGAKLVLMTTLSKSLCESSLKRTELWQYFDLMIFGEDLQSDGKNSPQTYLDLSNRIGVKPEYCTVFEDSAIALKSARLAGMKTCGVVDLDNSDLNPEFNNCCTVFCDFDFAPKVLCKKLSENQN
;
A
#
# COMPACT_ATOMS: atom_id res chain seq x y z
N MET A 1 -20.79 -31.90 13.70
CA MET A 1 -19.32 -31.80 13.57
C MET A 1 -19.07 -31.07 12.27
N SER A 2 -18.71 -29.79 12.34
CA SER A 2 -18.35 -29.00 11.16
C SER A 2 -17.03 -29.54 10.63
N GLU A 3 -17.03 -30.09 9.42
CA GLU A 3 -15.80 -30.41 8.70
C GLU A 3 -14.95 -29.14 8.65
N ASN A 4 -13.76 -29.18 9.28
CA ASN A 4 -12.74 -28.16 9.09
C ASN A 4 -12.27 -28.27 7.63
N VAL A 5 -12.92 -27.55 6.74
CA VAL A 5 -12.42 -27.42 5.37
C VAL A 5 -11.09 -26.68 5.45
N LEU A 6 -10.00 -27.43 5.30
CA LEU A 6 -8.67 -26.86 5.20
C LEU A 6 -8.66 -25.94 3.98
N VAL A 7 -8.46 -24.63 4.23
CA VAL A 7 -8.29 -23.66 3.16
C VAL A 7 -6.94 -23.91 2.53
N ASP A 8 -6.92 -24.03 1.20
CA ASP A 8 -5.71 -24.18 0.41
C ASP A 8 -5.62 -23.00 -0.58
N ASN A 9 -4.61 -22.16 -0.40
CA ASN A 9 -4.30 -21.03 -1.26
C ASN A 9 -3.02 -21.26 -2.09
N SER A 10 -2.50 -22.48 -2.18
CA SER A 10 -1.20 -22.79 -2.79
C SER A 10 -1.08 -22.42 -4.28
N ASN A 11 -2.19 -22.28 -4.98
CA ASN A 11 -2.22 -21.87 -6.38
C ASN A 11 -2.51 -20.36 -6.56
N CYS A 12 -2.51 -19.59 -5.48
CA CYS A 12 -2.88 -18.18 -5.48
C CYS A 12 -1.71 -17.29 -5.05
N ALA A 13 -1.79 -16.02 -5.43
CA ALA A 13 -0.91 -14.99 -4.92
C ALA A 13 -1.71 -13.88 -4.23
N ALA A 14 -1.17 -13.38 -3.13
CA ALA A 14 -1.60 -12.16 -2.48
C ALA A 14 -0.52 -11.09 -2.70
N ILE A 15 -0.90 -9.99 -3.31
CA ILE A 15 -0.04 -8.87 -3.62
C ILE A 15 -0.49 -7.73 -2.72
N PHE A 16 0.39 -7.30 -1.82
CA PHE A 16 0.11 -6.25 -0.86
C PHE A 16 0.86 -4.98 -1.21
N ASP A 17 0.16 -3.88 -1.21
CA ASP A 17 0.80 -2.61 -0.96
C ASP A 17 1.23 -2.51 0.51
N PHE A 18 2.12 -1.55 0.81
CA PHE A 18 2.65 -1.36 2.15
C PHE A 18 2.06 -0.15 2.85
N ASP A 19 2.20 1.01 2.23
CA ASP A 19 1.84 2.32 2.77
C ASP A 19 0.33 2.54 2.73
N GLY A 20 -0.31 2.81 3.86
CA GLY A 20 -1.77 2.90 3.91
C GLY A 20 -2.52 1.57 3.81
N THR A 21 -1.84 0.49 3.41
CA THR A 21 -2.43 -0.85 3.26
C THR A 21 -2.06 -1.78 4.40
N LEU A 22 -0.80 -2.23 4.51
CA LEU A 22 -0.34 -3.04 5.64
C LEU A 22 0.05 -2.18 6.84
N LEU A 23 0.62 -0.98 6.59
CA LEU A 23 0.90 0.02 7.62
C LEU A 23 -0.28 0.98 7.76
N ASP A 24 -0.52 1.42 8.97
CA ASP A 24 -1.41 2.53 9.32
C ASP A 24 -0.60 3.84 9.22
N SER A 25 -0.44 4.33 7.99
CA SER A 25 0.52 5.39 7.66
C SER A 25 -0.07 6.57 6.90
N LEU A 26 -1.37 6.55 6.57
CA LEU A 26 -1.99 7.63 5.76
C LEU A 26 -1.86 9.02 6.40
N HIS A 27 -1.82 9.08 7.74
CA HIS A 27 -1.64 10.33 8.49
C HIS A 27 -0.21 10.88 8.52
N VAL A 28 0.78 10.08 8.07
CA VAL A 28 2.21 10.44 8.25
C VAL A 28 2.59 11.71 7.51
N TRP A 29 2.12 11.85 6.30
CA TRP A 29 2.44 13.01 5.48
C TRP A 29 1.77 14.28 6.00
N ASP A 30 0.54 14.19 6.49
CA ASP A 30 -0.14 15.28 7.18
C ASP A 30 0.62 15.70 8.45
N ASP A 31 1.10 14.75 9.24
CA ASP A 31 1.92 14.99 10.43
C ASP A 31 3.27 15.65 10.09
N ILE A 32 3.88 15.27 8.96
CA ILE A 32 5.12 15.88 8.47
C ILE A 32 4.87 17.32 8.05
N ASP A 33 3.80 17.57 7.32
CA ASP A 33 3.39 18.92 6.90
C ASP A 33 3.14 19.79 8.13
N GLU A 34 2.34 19.31 9.10
CA GLU A 34 2.09 20.05 10.34
C GLU A 34 3.38 20.40 11.08
N LYS A 35 4.31 19.47 11.24
CA LYS A 35 5.59 19.69 11.91
C LYS A 35 6.48 20.66 11.13
N SER A 36 6.55 20.52 9.82
CA SER A 36 7.37 21.36 8.95
C SER A 36 6.88 22.82 8.95
N PHE A 37 5.57 23.02 8.85
CA PHE A 37 4.95 24.34 8.91
C PHE A 37 5.05 24.96 10.33
N ALA A 38 4.77 24.16 11.38
CA ALA A 38 4.87 24.62 12.77
C ALA A 38 6.29 25.08 13.14
N LYS A 39 7.34 24.42 12.66
CA LYS A 39 8.74 24.82 12.83
C LYS A 39 8.99 26.25 12.33
N ARG A 40 8.21 26.71 11.36
CA ARG A 40 8.28 28.04 10.75
C ARG A 40 7.19 29.00 11.26
N GLY A 41 6.44 28.57 12.29
CA GLY A 41 5.38 29.38 12.93
C GLY A 41 4.15 29.59 12.05
N ILE A 42 3.92 28.74 11.08
CA ILE A 42 2.81 28.78 10.12
C ILE A 42 1.89 27.59 10.37
N LYS A 43 0.57 27.79 10.28
CA LYS A 43 -0.40 26.69 10.27
C LYS A 43 -0.53 26.18 8.83
N VAL A 44 -0.63 24.85 8.65
CA VAL A 44 -0.92 24.25 7.34
C VAL A 44 -2.26 24.79 6.83
N PRO A 45 -2.31 25.35 5.62
CA PRO A 45 -3.56 25.85 5.05
C PRO A 45 -4.51 24.69 4.68
N ASP A 46 -5.81 24.93 4.81
CA ASP A 46 -6.83 23.91 4.53
C ASP A 46 -6.82 23.42 3.06
N ASP A 47 -6.30 24.23 2.12
CA ASP A 47 -6.17 23.89 0.69
C ASP A 47 -4.81 23.28 0.31
N PHE A 48 -3.94 23.00 1.28
CA PHE A 48 -2.56 22.58 1.01
C PHE A 48 -2.51 21.20 0.35
N ALA A 49 -3.17 20.21 0.92
CA ALA A 49 -3.20 18.86 0.39
C ALA A 49 -3.73 18.81 -1.07
N ASP A 50 -4.85 19.51 -1.34
CA ASP A 50 -5.42 19.58 -2.68
C ASP A 50 -4.47 20.28 -3.67
N SER A 51 -3.81 21.37 -3.21
CA SER A 51 -2.88 22.15 -4.04
C SER A 51 -1.62 21.38 -4.42
N THR A 52 -1.19 20.40 -3.59
CA THR A 52 0.07 19.67 -3.76
C THR A 52 -0.12 18.23 -4.23
N ALA A 53 -1.36 17.74 -4.31
CA ALA A 53 -1.71 16.33 -4.57
C ALA A 53 -1.04 15.69 -5.81
N THR A 54 -0.67 16.50 -6.80
CA THR A 54 -0.04 16.01 -8.05
C THR A 54 1.42 16.44 -8.21
N MET A 55 1.97 17.13 -7.22
CA MET A 55 3.32 17.68 -7.26
C MET A 55 4.35 16.63 -6.84
N THR A 56 5.51 16.69 -7.45
CA THR A 56 6.70 15.98 -6.95
C THR A 56 7.21 16.65 -5.66
N PRO A 57 7.98 15.96 -4.80
CA PRO A 57 8.55 16.56 -3.59
C PRO A 57 9.34 17.85 -3.87
N ARG A 58 10.02 17.94 -5.01
CA ARG A 58 10.73 19.15 -5.43
C ARG A 58 9.77 20.29 -5.74
N GLU A 59 8.69 20.01 -6.46
CA GLU A 59 7.67 21.01 -6.78
C GLU A 59 6.95 21.50 -5.53
N VAL A 60 6.69 20.61 -4.55
CA VAL A 60 6.15 21.00 -3.24
C VAL A 60 7.11 21.93 -2.52
N ALA A 61 8.42 21.62 -2.50
CA ALA A 61 9.42 22.47 -1.87
C ALA A 61 9.47 23.87 -2.51
N ASP A 62 9.51 23.94 -3.84
CA ASP A 62 9.49 25.22 -4.57
C ASP A 62 8.17 25.99 -4.29
N TYR A 63 7.05 25.29 -4.21
CA TYR A 63 5.73 25.86 -3.92
C TYR A 63 5.63 26.47 -2.51
N VAL A 64 6.08 25.77 -1.47
CA VAL A 64 6.02 26.30 -0.08
C VAL A 64 6.95 27.50 0.10
N ILE A 65 8.11 27.52 -0.56
CA ILE A 65 9.01 28.67 -0.58
C ILE A 65 8.32 29.88 -1.23
N ALA A 66 7.74 29.66 -2.41
CA ALA A 66 7.11 30.74 -3.17
C ALA A 66 5.84 31.29 -2.50
N ARG A 67 4.99 30.41 -1.94
CA ARG A 67 3.69 30.79 -1.39
C ARG A 67 3.77 31.28 0.05
N PHE A 68 4.60 30.65 0.90
CA PHE A 68 4.62 30.90 2.34
C PHE A 68 5.91 31.59 2.82
N GLY A 69 6.87 31.80 1.91
CA GLY A 69 8.10 32.51 2.23
C GLY A 69 9.07 31.70 3.08
N PHE A 70 9.09 30.37 2.91
CA PHE A 70 10.10 29.54 3.56
C PHE A 70 11.49 29.99 3.11
N THR A 71 12.44 30.03 4.04
CA THR A 71 13.80 30.55 3.78
C THR A 71 14.81 29.43 3.54
N ASP A 72 14.37 28.20 3.67
CA ASP A 72 15.18 27.00 3.43
C ASP A 72 15.42 26.80 1.93
N SER A 73 16.47 26.08 1.56
CA SER A 73 16.59 25.60 0.19
C SER A 73 15.61 24.44 -0.07
N PRO A 74 15.18 24.20 -1.33
CA PRO A 74 14.35 23.05 -1.64
C PRO A 74 15.00 21.72 -1.22
N GLU A 75 16.30 21.62 -1.33
CA GLU A 75 17.09 20.46 -0.91
C GLU A 75 17.00 20.23 0.60
N ASP A 76 17.12 21.30 1.40
CA ASP A 76 17.00 21.20 2.87
C ASP A 76 15.59 20.79 3.31
N LEU A 77 14.55 21.30 2.65
CA LEU A 77 13.16 20.91 2.91
C LEU A 77 12.92 19.45 2.60
N MET A 78 13.35 18.99 1.43
CA MET A 78 13.22 17.60 1.04
C MET A 78 13.97 16.67 2.00
N GLN A 79 15.16 17.08 2.47
CA GLN A 79 15.92 16.31 3.45
C GLN A 79 15.20 16.29 4.81
N GLU A 80 14.65 17.42 5.27
CA GLU A 80 13.86 17.51 6.51
C GLU A 80 12.66 16.54 6.47
N TRP A 81 11.89 16.54 5.38
CA TRP A 81 10.73 15.65 5.22
C TRP A 81 11.14 14.18 5.15
N ASN A 82 12.22 13.87 4.44
CA ASN A 82 12.77 12.52 4.39
C ASN A 82 13.24 12.03 5.77
N ASP A 83 13.88 12.89 6.57
CA ASP A 83 14.32 12.52 7.92
C ASP A 83 13.13 12.25 8.84
N MET A 84 12.07 13.09 8.77
CA MET A 84 10.83 12.87 9.52
C MET A 84 10.12 11.59 9.06
N ALA A 85 10.05 11.32 7.76
CA ALA A 85 9.48 10.10 7.23
C ALA A 85 10.28 8.87 7.70
N ASN A 86 11.61 8.90 7.58
CA ASN A 86 12.47 7.81 8.05
C ASN A 86 12.27 7.51 9.54
N GLU A 87 12.15 8.54 10.38
CA GLU A 87 11.85 8.35 11.80
C GLU A 87 10.48 7.72 12.03
N ALA A 88 9.45 8.21 11.34
CA ALA A 88 8.09 7.66 11.46
C ALA A 88 8.03 6.18 11.02
N TYR A 89 8.51 5.88 9.83
CA TYR A 89 8.50 4.51 9.29
C TYR A 89 9.38 3.55 10.09
N SER A 90 10.53 3.99 10.55
CA SER A 90 11.44 3.11 11.30
C SER A 90 10.94 2.79 12.69
N ASN A 91 10.33 3.76 13.41
CA ASN A 91 10.14 3.64 14.84
C ASN A 91 8.70 3.77 15.34
N GLN A 92 7.79 4.40 14.59
CA GLN A 92 6.49 4.82 15.12
C GLN A 92 5.32 4.06 14.52
N LEU A 93 5.28 3.87 13.19
CA LEU A 93 4.12 3.32 12.51
C LEU A 93 3.78 1.90 12.92
N LEU A 94 2.51 1.64 13.10
CA LEU A 94 1.98 0.33 13.44
C LEU A 94 1.41 -0.34 12.17
N LEU A 95 1.27 -1.65 12.24
CA LEU A 95 0.50 -2.38 11.24
C LEU A 95 -0.99 -2.09 11.44
N ARG A 96 -1.74 -2.06 10.34
CA ARG A 96 -3.19 -2.12 10.42
C ARG A 96 -3.63 -3.34 11.20
N LYS A 97 -4.75 -3.18 11.90
CA LYS A 97 -5.30 -4.25 12.75
C LYS A 97 -5.48 -5.54 11.95
N GLY A 98 -4.99 -6.63 12.52
CA GLY A 98 -5.07 -7.97 11.93
C GLY A 98 -4.05 -8.25 10.80
N ALA A 99 -3.33 -7.26 10.26
CA ALA A 99 -2.49 -7.41 9.08
C ALA A 99 -1.43 -8.53 9.24
N LYS A 100 -0.67 -8.55 10.34
CA LYS A 100 0.33 -9.60 10.57
C LYS A 100 -0.28 -11.00 10.67
N ILE A 101 -1.40 -11.11 11.39
CA ILE A 101 -2.12 -12.39 11.56
C ILE A 101 -2.62 -12.88 10.20
N TYR A 102 -3.10 -11.97 9.36
CA TYR A 102 -3.61 -12.31 8.04
C TYR A 102 -2.49 -12.73 7.07
N VAL A 103 -1.36 -12.02 7.05
CA VAL A 103 -0.19 -12.40 6.26
C VAL A 103 0.34 -13.78 6.67
N ASP A 104 0.48 -14.05 7.99
CA ASP A 104 0.86 -15.36 8.53
C ASP A 104 -0.15 -16.47 8.13
N TYR A 105 -1.45 -16.14 8.20
CA TYR A 105 -2.50 -17.08 7.76
C TYR A 105 -2.37 -17.45 6.28
N LEU A 106 -2.20 -16.47 5.41
CA LEU A 106 -2.02 -16.70 3.97
C LEU A 106 -0.76 -17.50 3.67
N HIS A 107 0.34 -17.20 4.37
CA HIS A 107 1.58 -17.98 4.28
C HIS A 107 1.37 -19.44 4.67
N LYS A 108 0.70 -19.70 5.79
CA LYS A 108 0.39 -21.05 6.28
C LYS A 108 -0.56 -21.82 5.37
N THR A 109 -1.43 -21.13 4.64
CA THR A 109 -2.33 -21.75 3.65
C THR A 109 -1.73 -21.87 2.27
N GLY A 110 -0.43 -21.54 2.11
CA GLY A 110 0.37 -21.78 0.91
C GLY A 110 0.29 -20.71 -0.16
N ALA A 111 -0.36 -19.57 0.09
CA ALA A 111 -0.39 -18.46 -0.87
C ALA A 111 1.02 -17.91 -1.12
N LYS A 112 1.33 -17.58 -2.35
CA LYS A 112 2.52 -16.80 -2.69
C LYS A 112 2.31 -15.35 -2.26
N LEU A 113 3.22 -14.82 -1.45
CA LEU A 113 3.10 -13.48 -0.89
C LEU A 113 4.05 -12.50 -1.57
N VAL A 114 3.51 -11.40 -2.05
CA VAL A 114 4.26 -10.34 -2.74
C VAL A 114 4.00 -9.02 -2.05
N LEU A 115 5.06 -8.27 -1.79
CA LEU A 115 4.98 -6.86 -1.45
C LEU A 115 5.26 -6.04 -2.70
N MET A 116 4.44 -5.05 -3.02
CA MET A 116 4.67 -4.11 -4.10
C MET A 116 4.27 -2.70 -3.66
N THR A 117 5.25 -1.85 -3.43
CA THR A 117 5.07 -0.48 -2.92
C THR A 117 5.80 0.54 -3.77
N THR A 118 5.32 1.77 -3.78
CA THR A 118 6.03 2.92 -4.40
C THR A 118 7.11 3.51 -3.50
N LEU A 119 7.11 3.14 -2.22
CA LEU A 119 8.16 3.57 -1.28
C LEU A 119 9.51 2.93 -1.62
N SER A 120 10.59 3.64 -1.29
CA SER A 120 11.94 3.10 -1.43
C SER A 120 12.19 1.95 -0.45
N LYS A 121 13.09 1.03 -0.83
CA LYS A 121 13.51 -0.06 0.05
C LYS A 121 14.05 0.45 1.38
N SER A 122 14.85 1.53 1.34
CA SER A 122 15.45 2.11 2.54
C SER A 122 14.40 2.56 3.56
N LEU A 123 13.27 3.09 3.10
CA LEU A 123 12.18 3.52 3.96
C LEU A 123 11.37 2.34 4.55
N CYS A 124 11.18 1.28 3.74
CA CYS A 124 10.35 0.14 4.13
C CYS A 124 11.10 -0.88 5.01
N GLU A 125 12.41 -1.05 4.82
CA GLU A 125 13.16 -2.19 5.38
C GLU A 125 13.10 -2.23 6.91
N SER A 126 13.27 -1.09 7.58
CA SER A 126 13.23 -0.99 9.04
C SER A 126 11.85 -1.38 9.59
N SER A 127 10.79 -0.87 8.97
CA SER A 127 9.39 -1.19 9.32
C SER A 127 9.07 -2.66 9.13
N LEU A 128 9.41 -3.22 7.96
CA LEU A 128 9.16 -4.63 7.65
C LEU A 128 9.88 -5.58 8.62
N LYS A 129 11.12 -5.24 9.03
CA LYS A 129 11.88 -6.03 10.03
C LYS A 129 11.28 -5.88 11.42
N ARG A 130 10.97 -4.65 11.86
CA ARG A 130 10.39 -4.37 13.18
C ARG A 130 9.03 -5.02 13.37
N THR A 131 8.21 -5.03 12.32
CA THR A 131 6.88 -5.65 12.33
C THR A 131 6.93 -7.16 12.07
N GLU A 132 8.13 -7.69 11.81
CA GLU A 132 8.36 -9.11 11.49
C GLU A 132 7.58 -9.57 10.24
N LEU A 133 7.36 -8.69 9.27
CA LEU A 133 6.74 -9.03 7.99
C LEU A 133 7.74 -9.47 6.93
N TRP A 134 9.00 -9.04 7.07
CA TRP A 134 10.06 -9.27 6.08
C TRP A 134 10.17 -10.73 5.60
N GLN A 135 10.08 -11.68 6.54
CA GLN A 135 10.27 -13.10 6.25
C GLN A 135 9.11 -13.78 5.53
N TYR A 136 7.96 -13.13 5.42
CA TYR A 136 6.77 -13.75 4.81
C TYR A 136 6.71 -13.59 3.30
N PHE A 137 7.37 -12.57 2.74
CA PHE A 137 7.26 -12.26 1.33
C PHE A 137 8.22 -13.06 0.47
N ASP A 138 7.68 -13.78 -0.52
CA ASP A 138 8.45 -14.49 -1.54
C ASP A 138 9.12 -13.53 -2.53
N LEU A 139 8.52 -12.35 -2.72
CA LEU A 139 9.02 -11.28 -3.58
C LEU A 139 8.63 -9.92 -3.00
N MET A 140 9.60 -9.00 -3.02
CA MET A 140 9.37 -7.60 -2.69
C MET A 140 9.79 -6.72 -3.86
N ILE A 141 8.95 -5.75 -4.21
CA ILE A 141 9.16 -4.75 -5.26
C ILE A 141 8.98 -3.39 -4.63
N PHE A 142 10.02 -2.58 -4.67
CA PHE A 142 10.05 -1.24 -4.11
C PHE A 142 9.99 -0.20 -5.22
N GLY A 143 9.85 1.08 -4.87
CA GLY A 143 9.72 2.18 -5.82
C GLY A 143 10.81 2.21 -6.88
N GLU A 144 12.06 1.94 -6.49
CA GLU A 144 13.21 1.87 -7.40
C GLU A 144 13.20 0.70 -8.39
N ASP A 145 12.40 -0.35 -8.11
CA ASP A 145 12.22 -1.50 -8.98
C ASP A 145 11.08 -1.31 -10.00
N LEU A 146 10.23 -0.31 -9.78
CA LEU A 146 9.08 -0.03 -10.63
C LEU A 146 9.50 0.77 -11.88
N GLN A 147 8.82 0.54 -12.99
CA GLN A 147 8.97 1.38 -14.19
C GLN A 147 8.30 2.74 -13.99
N SER A 148 8.47 3.65 -14.96
CA SER A 148 7.96 5.03 -14.89
C SER A 148 6.49 5.17 -14.55
N ASP A 149 5.67 4.22 -14.98
CA ASP A 149 4.22 4.23 -14.73
C ASP A 149 3.84 3.66 -13.36
N GLY A 150 4.81 3.11 -12.62
CA GLY A 150 4.62 2.56 -11.29
C GLY A 150 3.47 1.54 -11.24
N LYS A 151 2.61 1.65 -10.24
CA LYS A 151 1.39 0.85 -10.07
C LYS A 151 0.19 1.36 -10.88
N ASN A 152 0.36 2.41 -11.68
CA ASN A 152 -0.73 3.02 -12.45
C ASN A 152 -0.98 2.32 -13.80
N SER A 153 -0.17 1.32 -14.14
CA SER A 153 -0.29 0.56 -15.40
C SER A 153 -0.72 -0.88 -15.16
N PRO A 154 -1.71 -1.40 -15.90
CA PRO A 154 -2.04 -2.83 -15.90
C PRO A 154 -0.84 -3.71 -16.27
N GLN A 155 0.09 -3.20 -17.09
CA GLN A 155 1.27 -3.94 -17.51
C GLN A 155 2.17 -4.31 -16.33
N THR A 156 2.30 -3.44 -15.33
CA THR A 156 3.04 -3.73 -14.09
C THR A 156 2.54 -4.99 -13.39
N TYR A 157 1.23 -5.16 -13.32
CA TYR A 157 0.59 -6.33 -12.70
C TYR A 157 0.69 -7.58 -13.56
N LEU A 158 0.63 -7.44 -14.89
CA LEU A 158 0.85 -8.56 -15.82
C LEU A 158 2.30 -9.06 -15.76
N ASP A 159 3.27 -8.16 -15.71
CA ASP A 159 4.69 -8.49 -15.59
C ASP A 159 4.98 -9.17 -14.25
N LEU A 160 4.35 -8.66 -13.16
CA LEU A 160 4.43 -9.29 -11.85
C LEU A 160 3.85 -10.72 -11.88
N SER A 161 2.66 -10.90 -12.45
CA SER A 161 2.01 -12.20 -12.61
C SER A 161 2.92 -13.21 -13.33
N ASN A 162 3.55 -12.79 -14.43
CA ASN A 162 4.51 -13.60 -15.16
C ASN A 162 5.75 -13.93 -14.31
N ARG A 163 6.29 -12.94 -13.58
CA ARG A 163 7.48 -13.10 -12.73
C ARG A 163 7.27 -14.09 -11.61
N ILE A 164 6.08 -14.09 -11.00
CA ILE A 164 5.74 -15.02 -9.90
C ILE A 164 5.20 -16.36 -10.39
N GLY A 165 4.86 -16.50 -11.68
CA GLY A 165 4.32 -17.72 -12.26
C GLY A 165 2.88 -18.04 -11.81
N VAL A 166 2.10 -17.04 -11.42
CA VAL A 166 0.69 -17.16 -11.02
C VAL A 166 -0.15 -16.35 -11.98
N LYS A 167 -1.16 -16.96 -12.61
CA LYS A 167 -2.02 -16.24 -13.56
C LYS A 167 -2.81 -15.11 -12.87
N PRO A 168 -3.11 -14.02 -13.59
CA PRO A 168 -3.81 -12.86 -13.01
C PRO A 168 -5.11 -13.22 -12.27
N GLU A 169 -5.92 -14.12 -12.81
CA GLU A 169 -7.18 -14.55 -12.19
C GLU A 169 -7.03 -15.22 -10.81
N TYR A 170 -5.80 -15.69 -10.49
CA TYR A 170 -5.45 -16.27 -9.19
C TYR A 170 -4.64 -15.32 -8.30
N CYS A 171 -4.46 -14.07 -8.73
CA CYS A 171 -3.85 -13.02 -7.94
C CYS A 171 -4.93 -12.16 -7.27
N THR A 172 -4.70 -11.80 -6.01
CA THR A 172 -5.52 -10.83 -5.28
C THR A 172 -4.63 -9.69 -4.81
N VAL A 173 -4.99 -8.46 -5.17
CA VAL A 173 -4.26 -7.23 -4.79
C VAL A 173 -4.99 -6.57 -3.63
N PHE A 174 -4.24 -6.20 -2.60
CA PHE A 174 -4.68 -5.44 -1.43
C PHE A 174 -4.04 -4.05 -1.51
N GLU A 175 -4.86 -3.00 -1.54
CA GLU A 175 -4.41 -1.67 -1.93
C GLU A 175 -5.39 -0.59 -1.42
N ASP A 176 -4.88 0.58 -1.08
CA ASP A 176 -5.67 1.76 -0.70
C ASP A 176 -5.80 2.79 -1.84
N SER A 177 -4.97 2.69 -2.88
CA SER A 177 -5.02 3.56 -4.05
C SER A 177 -6.04 3.09 -5.09
N ALA A 178 -7.04 3.92 -5.37
CA ALA A 178 -8.05 3.66 -6.41
C ALA A 178 -7.44 3.43 -7.81
N ILE A 179 -6.36 4.15 -8.14
CA ILE A 179 -5.68 4.03 -9.44
C ILE A 179 -4.98 2.68 -9.56
N ALA A 180 -4.28 2.25 -8.51
CA ALA A 180 -3.61 0.97 -8.45
C ALA A 180 -4.61 -0.20 -8.48
N LEU A 181 -5.73 -0.11 -7.72
CA LEU A 181 -6.84 -1.07 -7.77
C LEU A 181 -7.40 -1.21 -9.20
N LYS A 182 -7.67 -0.08 -9.88
CA LYS A 182 -8.14 -0.07 -11.26
C LYS A 182 -7.15 -0.78 -12.20
N SER A 183 -5.86 -0.50 -12.06
CA SER A 183 -4.81 -1.10 -12.90
C SER A 183 -4.72 -2.61 -12.69
N ALA A 184 -4.74 -3.07 -11.44
CA ALA A 184 -4.77 -4.50 -11.09
C ALA A 184 -6.02 -5.21 -11.66
N ARG A 185 -7.19 -4.59 -11.53
CA ARG A 185 -8.43 -5.12 -12.08
C ARG A 185 -8.39 -5.22 -13.61
N LEU A 186 -7.86 -4.20 -14.30
CA LEU A 186 -7.68 -4.21 -15.75
C LEU A 186 -6.67 -5.28 -16.20
N ALA A 187 -5.72 -5.66 -15.36
CA ALA A 187 -4.82 -6.80 -15.57
C ALA A 187 -5.50 -8.16 -15.34
N GLY A 188 -6.77 -8.19 -14.93
CA GLY A 188 -7.52 -9.43 -14.68
C GLY A 188 -7.35 -10.00 -13.27
N MET A 189 -6.78 -9.23 -12.33
CA MET A 189 -6.61 -9.63 -10.94
C MET A 189 -7.86 -9.30 -10.10
N LYS A 190 -8.04 -10.00 -8.99
CA LYS A 190 -9.00 -9.62 -7.95
C LYS A 190 -8.43 -8.48 -7.14
N THR A 191 -9.29 -7.61 -6.66
CA THR A 191 -8.91 -6.45 -5.86
C THR A 191 -9.66 -6.41 -4.54
N CYS A 192 -8.96 -6.05 -3.48
CA CYS A 192 -9.47 -5.79 -2.15
C CYS A 192 -9.04 -4.37 -1.76
N GLY A 193 -10.01 -3.49 -1.57
CA GLY A 193 -9.75 -2.13 -1.14
C GLY A 193 -9.53 -2.07 0.37
N VAL A 194 -8.45 -1.41 0.79
CA VAL A 194 -8.18 -1.11 2.19
C VAL A 194 -8.44 0.38 2.40
N VAL A 195 -9.26 0.73 3.40
CA VAL A 195 -9.74 2.11 3.61
C VAL A 195 -9.73 2.45 5.09
N ASP A 196 -9.74 3.74 5.40
CA ASP A 196 -9.99 4.19 6.77
C ASP A 196 -11.50 4.33 7.03
N LEU A 197 -11.90 4.13 8.29
CA LEU A 197 -13.31 4.18 8.70
C LEU A 197 -13.94 5.56 8.48
N ASP A 198 -13.13 6.62 8.54
CA ASP A 198 -13.61 8.01 8.47
C ASP A 198 -13.75 8.53 7.03
N ASN A 199 -13.51 7.68 6.04
CA ASN A 199 -13.54 8.08 4.63
C ASN A 199 -14.98 8.08 4.09
N SER A 200 -15.71 9.20 4.30
CA SER A 200 -17.10 9.38 3.85
C SER A 200 -17.23 9.45 2.31
N ASP A 201 -16.14 9.76 1.59
CA ASP A 201 -16.12 10.01 0.15
C ASP A 201 -15.20 9.01 -0.58
N LEU A 202 -15.54 7.71 -0.48
CA LEU A 202 -14.80 6.67 -1.19
C LEU A 202 -14.84 6.88 -2.71
N ASN A 203 -13.67 6.80 -3.33
CA ASN A 203 -13.56 6.82 -4.78
C ASN A 203 -14.43 5.68 -5.38
N PRO A 204 -15.24 5.94 -6.43
CA PRO A 204 -16.11 4.94 -7.04
C PRO A 204 -15.42 3.65 -7.49
N GLU A 205 -14.10 3.64 -7.71
CA GLU A 205 -13.35 2.43 -8.06
C GLU A 205 -13.42 1.36 -6.97
N PHE A 206 -13.55 1.74 -5.70
CA PHE A 206 -13.70 0.79 -4.60
C PHE A 206 -14.96 -0.08 -4.73
N ASN A 207 -16.02 0.40 -5.41
CA ASN A 207 -17.22 -0.39 -5.69
C ASN A 207 -16.94 -1.58 -6.63
N ASN A 208 -15.84 -1.58 -7.36
CA ASN A 208 -15.41 -2.66 -8.25
C ASN A 208 -14.56 -3.72 -7.56
N CYS A 209 -14.18 -3.51 -6.30
CA CYS A 209 -13.40 -4.46 -5.52
C CYS A 209 -14.25 -5.68 -5.10
N CYS A 210 -13.60 -6.83 -4.96
CA CYS A 210 -14.24 -8.02 -4.42
C CYS A 210 -14.69 -7.82 -2.97
N THR A 211 -13.94 -7.02 -2.21
CA THR A 211 -14.27 -6.57 -0.86
C THR A 211 -13.54 -5.26 -0.56
N VAL A 212 -14.11 -4.49 0.37
CA VAL A 212 -13.50 -3.28 0.93
C VAL A 212 -13.57 -3.41 2.45
N PHE A 213 -12.49 -3.11 3.14
CA PHE A 213 -12.41 -3.25 4.59
C PHE A 213 -11.38 -2.28 5.18
N CYS A 214 -11.52 -2.01 6.47
CA CYS A 214 -10.56 -1.21 7.26
C CYS A 214 -9.59 -2.09 8.08
N ASP A 215 -10.06 -3.25 8.52
CA ASP A 215 -9.33 -4.19 9.35
C ASP A 215 -9.13 -5.52 8.62
N PHE A 216 -7.92 -6.09 8.68
CA PHE A 216 -7.62 -7.40 8.08
C PHE A 216 -8.36 -8.58 8.73
N ASP A 217 -9.04 -8.36 9.85
CA ASP A 217 -9.96 -9.35 10.43
C ASP A 217 -11.12 -9.68 9.46
N PHE A 218 -11.47 -8.76 8.57
CA PHE A 218 -12.52 -8.89 7.55
C PHE A 218 -11.98 -9.28 6.16
N ALA A 219 -10.68 -9.41 5.99
CA ALA A 219 -10.07 -9.79 4.74
C ALA A 219 -10.44 -11.22 4.30
N PRO A 220 -10.55 -11.50 2.99
CA PRO A 220 -10.99 -12.81 2.48
C PRO A 220 -9.98 -13.91 2.80
N LYS A 221 -10.40 -14.94 3.50
CA LYS A 221 -9.55 -16.09 3.87
C LYS A 221 -9.27 -17.04 2.71
N VAL A 222 -10.13 -17.07 1.71
CA VAL A 222 -10.02 -17.89 0.50
C VAL A 222 -9.76 -16.97 -0.68
N LEU A 223 -8.55 -17.01 -1.23
CA LEU A 223 -8.16 -16.17 -2.37
C LEU A 223 -8.61 -16.76 -3.71
N CYS A 224 -8.62 -18.08 -3.84
CA CYS A 224 -9.14 -18.78 -5.00
C CYS A 224 -10.46 -19.45 -4.67
N LYS A 225 -11.44 -19.38 -5.57
CA LYS A 225 -12.56 -20.32 -5.48
C LYS A 225 -12.00 -21.73 -5.66
N LYS A 226 -12.35 -22.68 -4.77
CA LYS A 226 -12.18 -24.11 -5.08
C LYS A 226 -12.74 -24.33 -6.47
N LEU A 227 -11.96 -24.87 -7.38
CA LEU A 227 -12.51 -25.56 -8.54
C LEU A 227 -13.41 -26.64 -7.95
N SER A 228 -14.73 -26.48 -8.09
CA SER A 228 -15.65 -27.56 -7.84
C SER A 228 -15.13 -28.73 -8.67
N GLU A 229 -14.76 -29.84 -8.04
CA GLU A 229 -14.54 -31.09 -8.74
C GLU A 229 -15.76 -31.31 -9.60
N ASN A 230 -15.57 -31.23 -10.92
CA ASN A 230 -16.61 -31.59 -11.87
C ASN A 230 -17.02 -33.02 -11.56
N GLN A 231 -18.25 -33.15 -11.13
CA GLN A 231 -18.92 -34.43 -11.14
C GLN A 231 -18.86 -34.99 -12.56
N ASN A 232 -18.06 -36.02 -12.76
CA ASN A 232 -18.22 -36.93 -13.89
C ASN A 232 -19.44 -37.81 -13.66
#